data_cd566dbe846e57d6a79b4293510679a8
#
_entry.id   cd566dbe846e57d6a79b4293510679a8
#
_cell.length_a   1.000
_cell.length_b   1.000
_cell.length_c   1.000
_cell.angle_alpha   90.00
_cell.angle_beta   90.00
_cell.angle_gamma   90.00
#
_symmetry.space_group_name_H-M   'P 1'
#
loop_
_entity.id
_entity.type
_entity.pdbx_description
1 polymer ?
#
loop_
_entity_poly.entity_id
_entity_poly.type
_entity_poly.pdbx_seq_one_letter_code
_entity_poly.pdbx_strand_id
1 'polypeptide(L)'
;MDINEEPRVNAWNPSSEPRPHKSTFWHNVREWIQVIIIALVISLPIRFFIAEPFVVDGASMDPAFATGQFLIVDRLSYRLNDPSRGDVTVFKYPNNPSVYYIKRIIGLPGETVTIKDGKVSIINSEHPKGFTLTEPYIDSKHVSHDALTTTLQPSQYFVMGDNRAESSDSRVWGPLEENLIIGRPIVRLFPITKVSFLPGEYHEQTK
;
A
#
# COMPACT_ATOMS: atom_id res chain seq x y z
N MET A 1 -39.08 -49.15 -77.22
CA MET A 1 -37.83 -49.68 -76.67
C MET A 1 -36.74 -48.68 -77.07
N ASP A 2 -36.59 -47.58 -76.34
CA ASP A 2 -35.58 -46.57 -76.62
C ASP A 2 -34.94 -46.11 -75.30
N ILE A 3 -33.77 -46.59 -75.19
CA ILE A 3 -32.86 -46.29 -74.09
C ILE A 3 -31.85 -45.27 -74.64
N ASN A 4 -32.01 -44.02 -74.26
CA ASN A 4 -30.92 -43.02 -74.32
C ASN A 4 -31.13 -42.00 -73.22
N GLU A 5 -30.76 -42.36 -71.97
CA GLU A 5 -30.47 -41.37 -70.95
C GLU A 5 -28.98 -41.04 -71.04
N GLU A 6 -28.68 -39.87 -71.59
CA GLU A 6 -27.34 -39.29 -71.49
C GLU A 6 -27.06 -38.90 -70.06
N PRO A 7 -25.87 -39.18 -69.52
CA PRO A 7 -25.49 -38.68 -68.14
C PRO A 7 -25.41 -37.16 -68.16
N ARG A 8 -26.21 -36.53 -67.36
CA ARG A 8 -26.10 -35.07 -67.08
C ARG A 8 -24.74 -34.77 -66.49
N VAL A 9 -23.86 -34.20 -67.29
CA VAL A 9 -22.59 -33.64 -66.81
C VAL A 9 -22.95 -32.48 -65.94
N ASN A 10 -22.60 -32.57 -64.65
CA ASN A 10 -22.74 -31.46 -63.74
C ASN A 10 -21.93 -30.27 -64.25
N ALA A 11 -22.63 -29.26 -64.74
CA ALA A 11 -22.01 -28.03 -65.22
C ALA A 11 -21.29 -27.39 -64.08
N TRP A 12 -19.96 -27.20 -64.15
CA TRP A 12 -19.17 -26.48 -63.20
C TRP A 12 -19.75 -25.08 -62.95
N ASN A 13 -20.13 -24.79 -61.70
CA ASN A 13 -20.71 -23.53 -61.33
C ASN A 13 -19.59 -22.66 -60.70
N PRO A 14 -19.07 -21.65 -61.39
CA PRO A 14 -17.98 -20.79 -60.91
C PRO A 14 -18.38 -19.91 -59.71
N SER A 15 -19.67 -19.88 -59.32
CA SER A 15 -20.15 -19.12 -58.16
C SER A 15 -19.94 -19.82 -56.82
N SER A 16 -19.40 -21.04 -56.79
CA SER A 16 -19.13 -21.81 -55.58
C SER A 16 -17.69 -21.68 -55.06
N GLU A 17 -16.85 -20.87 -55.70
CA GLU A 17 -15.53 -20.59 -55.14
C GLU A 17 -15.66 -19.84 -53.80
N PRO A 18 -15.02 -20.33 -52.71
CA PRO A 18 -15.03 -19.67 -51.44
C PRO A 18 -14.37 -18.29 -51.60
N ARG A 19 -15.12 -17.23 -51.34
CA ARG A 19 -14.58 -15.87 -51.36
C ARG A 19 -13.40 -15.83 -50.41
N PRO A 20 -12.24 -15.27 -50.81
CA PRO A 20 -11.10 -15.18 -49.92
C PRO A 20 -11.52 -14.40 -48.67
N HIS A 21 -11.43 -15.00 -47.51
CA HIS A 21 -11.60 -14.34 -46.20
C HIS A 21 -10.60 -13.20 -46.12
N LYS A 22 -11.05 -11.99 -46.41
CA LYS A 22 -10.22 -10.78 -46.20
C LYS A 22 -9.84 -10.70 -44.72
N SER A 23 -8.59 -11.07 -44.51
CA SER A 23 -7.75 -10.74 -43.34
C SER A 23 -8.46 -10.58 -41.97
N THR A 24 -8.79 -11.69 -41.35
CA THR A 24 -9.08 -11.83 -39.92
C THR A 24 -7.93 -11.25 -39.06
N PHE A 25 -6.71 -11.19 -39.62
CA PHE A 25 -5.51 -10.70 -38.95
C PHE A 25 -5.64 -9.26 -38.44
N TRP A 26 -6.02 -8.32 -39.32
CA TRP A 26 -6.16 -6.90 -38.92
C TRP A 26 -7.33 -6.65 -37.96
N HIS A 27 -8.39 -7.46 -38.07
CA HIS A 27 -9.50 -7.39 -37.11
C HIS A 27 -9.04 -7.86 -35.73
N ASN A 28 -8.34 -8.97 -35.63
CA ASN A 28 -7.80 -9.50 -34.39
C ASN A 28 -6.76 -8.52 -33.78
N VAL A 29 -5.87 -7.95 -34.59
CA VAL A 29 -4.90 -6.92 -34.11
C VAL A 29 -5.61 -5.74 -33.49
N ARG A 30 -6.67 -5.23 -34.11
CA ARG A 30 -7.47 -4.12 -33.58
C ARG A 30 -8.12 -4.47 -32.24
N GLU A 31 -8.66 -5.68 -32.12
CA GLU A 31 -9.25 -6.17 -30.87
C GLU A 31 -8.21 -6.26 -29.75
N TRP A 32 -7.03 -6.81 -30.02
CA TRP A 32 -5.94 -6.86 -29.05
C TRP A 32 -5.47 -5.45 -28.63
N ILE A 33 -5.33 -4.53 -29.55
CA ILE A 33 -4.99 -3.12 -29.25
C ILE A 33 -6.06 -2.50 -28.35
N GLN A 34 -7.33 -2.75 -28.63
CA GLN A 34 -8.44 -2.24 -27.82
C GLN A 34 -8.40 -2.76 -26.39
N VAL A 35 -8.16 -4.08 -26.21
CA VAL A 35 -8.01 -4.71 -24.89
C VAL A 35 -6.80 -4.12 -24.14
N ILE A 36 -5.67 -3.93 -24.81
CA ILE A 36 -4.47 -3.33 -24.22
C ILE A 36 -4.73 -1.89 -23.78
N ILE A 37 -5.39 -1.08 -24.63
CA ILE A 37 -5.74 0.31 -24.28
C ILE A 37 -6.66 0.35 -23.05
N ILE A 38 -7.71 -0.47 -23.02
CA ILE A 38 -8.62 -0.55 -21.87
C ILE A 38 -7.86 -0.97 -20.61
N ALA A 39 -7.01 -2.00 -20.71
CA ALA A 39 -6.18 -2.44 -19.59
C ALA A 39 -5.26 -1.33 -19.08
N LEU A 40 -4.63 -0.55 -19.97
CA LEU A 40 -3.78 0.58 -19.60
C LEU A 40 -4.59 1.72 -18.98
N VAL A 41 -5.75 2.07 -19.55
CA VAL A 41 -6.64 3.12 -19.03
C VAL A 41 -7.10 2.81 -17.60
N ILE A 42 -7.27 1.53 -17.27
CA ILE A 42 -7.65 1.10 -15.92
C ILE A 42 -6.41 0.98 -15.01
N SER A 43 -5.34 0.33 -15.48
CA SER A 43 -4.19 0.00 -14.62
C SER A 43 -3.32 1.20 -14.28
N LEU A 44 -3.14 2.15 -15.19
CA LEU A 44 -2.30 3.33 -14.94
C LEU A 44 -2.85 4.23 -13.82
N PRO A 45 -4.15 4.61 -13.80
CA PRO A 45 -4.70 5.36 -12.68
C PRO A 45 -4.60 4.62 -11.35
N ILE A 46 -4.86 3.31 -11.33
CA ILE A 46 -4.72 2.50 -10.13
C ILE A 46 -3.29 2.58 -9.60
N ARG A 47 -2.30 2.36 -10.46
CA ARG A 47 -0.88 2.39 -10.09
C ARG A 47 -0.41 3.77 -9.61
N PHE A 48 -0.84 4.84 -10.26
CA PHE A 48 -0.33 6.18 -9.95
C PHE A 48 -1.06 6.88 -8.81
N PHE A 49 -2.34 6.56 -8.58
CA PHE A 49 -3.17 7.30 -7.63
C PHE A 49 -3.67 6.47 -6.44
N ILE A 50 -3.75 5.15 -6.56
CA ILE A 50 -4.43 4.32 -5.57
C ILE A 50 -3.46 3.44 -4.80
N ALA A 51 -2.57 2.70 -5.49
CA ALA A 51 -1.75 1.67 -4.86
C ALA A 51 -0.31 1.66 -5.37
N GLU A 52 0.66 1.63 -4.46
CA GLU A 52 2.08 1.60 -4.78
C GLU A 52 2.76 0.40 -4.10
N PRO A 53 3.55 -0.40 -4.85
CA PRO A 53 4.28 -1.53 -4.28
C PRO A 53 5.54 -1.06 -3.57
N PHE A 54 5.82 -1.62 -2.38
CA PHE A 54 7.03 -1.41 -1.60
C PHE A 54 7.62 -2.73 -1.13
N VAL A 55 8.93 -2.76 -1.00
CA VAL A 55 9.66 -3.84 -0.33
C VAL A 55 10.20 -3.31 0.98
N VAL A 56 9.95 -4.01 2.07
CA VAL A 56 10.48 -3.65 3.39
C VAL A 56 11.97 -3.94 3.42
N ASP A 57 12.74 -2.95 3.87
CA ASP A 57 14.17 -3.08 4.14
C ASP A 57 14.48 -2.53 5.54
N GLY A 58 15.12 -3.35 6.37
CA GLY A 58 15.44 -3.03 7.76
C GLY A 58 14.53 -3.70 8.79
N ALA A 59 14.96 -3.67 10.04
CA ALA A 59 14.33 -4.35 11.18
C ALA A 59 13.52 -3.40 12.08
N SER A 60 13.35 -2.14 11.71
CA SER A 60 12.75 -1.11 12.58
C SER A 60 11.28 -1.35 12.93
N MET A 61 10.59 -2.20 12.18
CA MET A 61 9.18 -2.56 12.39
C MET A 61 9.01 -4.03 12.81
N ASP A 62 10.10 -4.71 13.20
CA ASP A 62 10.02 -6.07 13.73
C ASP A 62 9.27 -6.08 15.08
N PRO A 63 8.38 -7.03 15.34
CA PRO A 63 8.03 -8.22 14.54
C PRO A 63 6.89 -8.00 13.54
N ALA A 64 6.25 -6.83 13.50
CA ALA A 64 5.10 -6.59 12.62
C ALA A 64 5.47 -6.68 11.14
N PHE A 65 6.65 -6.15 10.76
CA PHE A 65 7.18 -6.20 9.41
C PHE A 65 8.66 -6.60 9.42
N ALA A 66 9.05 -7.47 8.50
CA ALA A 66 10.43 -7.95 8.34
C ALA A 66 10.97 -7.63 6.96
N THR A 67 12.29 -7.52 6.85
CA THR A 67 12.99 -7.32 5.57
C THR A 67 12.57 -8.35 4.52
N GLY A 68 12.43 -7.90 3.27
CA GLY A 68 12.02 -8.71 2.12
C GLY A 68 10.51 -8.90 1.97
N GLN A 69 9.69 -8.37 2.86
CA GLN A 69 8.24 -8.41 2.69
C GLN A 69 7.80 -7.44 1.59
N PHE A 70 6.87 -7.93 0.74
CA PHE A 70 6.29 -7.13 -0.34
C PHE A 70 4.91 -6.61 0.08
N LEU A 71 4.76 -5.29 0.07
CA LEU A 71 3.57 -4.58 0.53
C LEU A 71 2.93 -3.82 -0.61
N ILE A 72 1.61 -3.73 -0.60
CA ILE A 72 0.85 -2.76 -1.37
C ILE A 72 0.40 -1.64 -0.42
N VAL A 73 0.78 -0.43 -0.74
CA VAL A 73 0.48 0.77 0.04
C VAL A 73 -0.64 1.55 -0.64
N ASP A 74 -1.69 1.82 0.11
CA ASP A 74 -2.82 2.65 -0.31
C ASP A 74 -2.48 4.13 -0.10
N ARG A 75 -2.53 4.89 -1.18
CA ARG A 75 -2.26 6.34 -1.21
C ARG A 75 -3.53 7.18 -1.13
N LEU A 76 -4.68 6.56 -1.30
CA LEU A 76 -5.96 7.28 -1.39
C LEU A 76 -6.58 7.50 -0.02
N SER A 77 -6.49 6.53 0.89
CA SER A 77 -7.12 6.60 2.21
C SER A 77 -6.75 7.87 2.98
N TYR A 78 -5.47 8.25 2.99
CA TYR A 78 -5.00 9.46 3.68
C TYR A 78 -5.23 10.77 2.92
N ARG A 79 -5.85 10.71 1.75
CA ARG A 79 -6.39 11.90 1.07
C ARG A 79 -7.85 12.17 1.44
N LEU A 80 -8.51 11.15 1.96
CA LEU A 80 -9.94 11.18 2.29
C LEU A 80 -10.17 11.22 3.81
N ASN A 81 -9.23 10.70 4.59
CA ASN A 81 -9.30 10.62 6.05
C ASN A 81 -7.92 10.90 6.63
N ASP A 82 -7.88 11.51 7.78
CA ASP A 82 -6.62 11.74 8.49
C ASP A 82 -6.04 10.42 9.02
N PRO A 83 -4.70 10.30 9.05
CA PRO A 83 -4.04 9.17 9.69
C PRO A 83 -4.41 9.04 11.17
N SER A 84 -4.68 7.81 11.61
CA SER A 84 -5.09 7.52 12.99
C SER A 84 -3.92 7.00 13.82
N ARG A 85 -4.01 7.18 15.15
CA ARG A 85 -3.05 6.58 16.09
C ARG A 85 -3.07 5.05 15.96
N GLY A 86 -1.89 4.45 15.91
CA GLY A 86 -1.71 3.01 15.72
C GLY A 86 -1.59 2.58 14.26
N ASP A 87 -1.98 3.42 13.29
CA ASP A 87 -1.76 3.14 11.87
C ASP A 87 -0.27 2.97 11.57
N VAL A 88 0.04 1.98 10.75
CA VAL A 88 1.37 1.90 10.13
C VAL A 88 1.35 2.71 8.85
N THR A 89 2.33 3.59 8.69
CA THR A 89 2.42 4.49 7.53
C THR A 89 3.74 4.38 6.81
N VAL A 90 3.70 4.55 5.48
CA VAL A 90 4.86 4.74 4.62
C VAL A 90 4.96 6.23 4.29
N PHE A 91 6.16 6.79 4.42
CA PHE A 91 6.41 8.20 4.20
C PHE A 91 7.82 8.45 3.65
N LYS A 92 8.04 9.64 3.12
CA LYS A 92 9.37 10.11 2.69
C LYS A 92 10.17 10.53 3.91
N TYR A 93 11.40 10.04 4.03
CA TYR A 93 12.30 10.38 5.14
C TYR A 93 12.59 11.91 5.15
N PRO A 94 12.34 12.63 6.26
CA PRO A 94 12.45 14.10 6.30
C PRO A 94 13.80 14.65 5.87
N ASN A 95 14.90 13.99 6.26
CA ASN A 95 16.26 14.44 5.94
C ASN A 95 16.74 14.01 4.53
N ASN A 96 16.02 13.07 3.89
CA ASN A 96 16.27 12.64 2.52
C ASN A 96 14.98 12.11 1.87
N PRO A 97 14.17 12.95 1.23
CA PRO A 97 12.88 12.57 0.64
C PRO A 97 12.94 11.57 -0.53
N SER A 98 14.15 11.18 -0.97
CA SER A 98 14.32 10.10 -1.95
C SER A 98 14.25 8.71 -1.31
N VAL A 99 14.29 8.63 0.02
CA VAL A 99 14.22 7.39 0.80
C VAL A 99 12.85 7.29 1.46
N TYR A 100 12.27 6.10 1.47
CA TYR A 100 10.99 5.82 2.11
C TYR A 100 11.21 5.05 3.40
N TYR A 101 10.46 5.44 4.44
CA TYR A 101 10.42 4.74 5.71
C TYR A 101 9.02 4.21 5.99
N ILE A 102 8.95 3.16 6.80
CA ILE A 102 7.72 2.60 7.35
C ILE A 102 7.81 2.68 8.87
N LYS A 103 6.81 3.30 9.51
CA LYS A 103 6.71 3.47 10.97
C LYS A 103 5.25 3.47 11.40
N ARG A 104 5.04 3.36 12.71
CA ARG A 104 3.71 3.46 13.34
C ARG A 104 3.46 4.88 13.84
N ILE A 105 2.25 5.38 13.63
CA ILE A 105 1.78 6.67 14.15
C ILE A 105 1.50 6.52 15.64
N ILE A 106 2.17 7.36 16.44
CA ILE A 106 2.11 7.35 17.90
C ILE A 106 1.45 8.60 18.42
N GLY A 107 1.82 9.78 17.90
CA GLY A 107 1.24 11.08 18.25
C GLY A 107 0.52 11.70 17.06
N LEU A 108 -0.60 12.36 17.35
CA LEU A 108 -1.43 13.05 16.38
C LEU A 108 -1.20 14.57 16.44
N PRO A 109 -1.61 15.33 15.41
CA PRO A 109 -1.50 16.79 15.40
C PRO A 109 -2.04 17.46 16.68
N GLY A 110 -1.28 18.39 17.22
CA GLY A 110 -1.65 19.16 18.42
C GLY A 110 -1.43 18.45 19.75
N GLU A 111 -0.96 17.21 19.76
CA GLU A 111 -0.72 16.45 20.99
C GLU A 111 0.70 16.67 21.53
N THR A 112 0.86 16.42 22.84
CA THR A 112 2.17 16.30 23.47
C THR A 112 2.46 14.83 23.74
N VAL A 113 3.54 14.34 23.13
CA VAL A 113 4.06 12.99 23.30
C VAL A 113 5.18 13.03 24.34
N THR A 114 5.08 12.21 25.38
CA THR A 114 6.13 12.02 26.38
C THR A 114 6.57 10.57 26.42
N ILE A 115 7.86 10.34 26.26
CA ILE A 115 8.51 9.03 26.37
C ILE A 115 9.33 9.03 27.64
N LYS A 116 9.11 8.04 28.49
CA LYS A 116 9.88 7.87 29.74
C LYS A 116 9.85 6.40 30.15
N ASP A 117 11.01 5.85 30.49
CA ASP A 117 11.19 4.50 31.00
C ASP A 117 10.51 3.42 30.11
N GLY A 118 10.65 3.58 28.77
CA GLY A 118 10.08 2.70 27.77
C GLY A 118 8.57 2.84 27.56
N LYS A 119 7.91 3.77 28.24
CA LYS A 119 6.46 4.04 28.12
C LYS A 119 6.22 5.32 27.35
N VAL A 120 5.16 5.29 26.51
CA VAL A 120 4.70 6.48 25.81
C VAL A 120 3.41 6.99 26.45
N SER A 121 3.36 8.29 26.75
CA SER A 121 2.18 8.96 27.26
C SER A 121 1.81 10.11 26.34
N ILE A 122 0.51 10.34 26.16
CA ILE A 122 -0.06 11.38 25.32
C ILE A 122 -0.87 12.35 26.18
N ILE A 123 -0.70 13.64 25.92
CA ILE A 123 -1.54 14.72 26.48
C ILE A 123 -2.24 15.39 25.30
N ASN A 124 -3.55 15.55 25.37
CA ASN A 124 -4.36 16.26 24.38
C ASN A 124 -5.54 16.98 25.06
N SER A 125 -6.39 17.64 24.28
CA SER A 125 -7.55 18.38 24.78
C SER A 125 -8.58 17.50 25.52
N GLU A 126 -8.75 16.25 25.11
CA GLU A 126 -9.65 15.29 25.72
C GLU A 126 -9.07 14.71 27.00
N HIS A 127 -7.75 14.56 27.05
CA HIS A 127 -7.01 14.00 28.18
C HIS A 127 -5.92 14.97 28.65
N PRO A 128 -6.28 16.07 29.33
CA PRO A 128 -5.32 17.08 29.76
C PRO A 128 -4.37 16.60 30.87
N LYS A 129 -4.70 15.51 31.56
CA LYS A 129 -3.82 14.85 32.53
C LYS A 129 -2.89 13.82 31.88
N GLY A 130 -3.12 13.54 30.59
CA GLY A 130 -2.43 12.51 29.84
C GLY A 130 -2.90 11.09 30.13
N PHE A 131 -2.59 10.20 29.19
CA PHE A 131 -2.79 8.76 29.33
C PHE A 131 -1.59 8.02 28.73
N THR A 132 -1.31 6.83 29.24
CA THR A 132 -0.22 5.99 28.73
C THR A 132 -0.77 5.05 27.67
N LEU A 133 -0.07 4.95 26.53
CA LEU A 133 -0.44 4.05 25.45
C LEU A 133 -0.26 2.59 25.87
N THR A 134 -1.20 1.75 25.42
CA THR A 134 -1.05 0.30 25.46
C THR A 134 -0.46 -0.16 24.13
N GLU A 135 0.72 -0.75 24.16
CA GLU A 135 1.48 -1.08 22.95
C GLU A 135 1.79 -2.58 22.85
N PRO A 136 0.78 -3.45 22.65
CA PRO A 136 0.95 -4.90 22.67
C PRO A 136 1.73 -5.44 21.46
N TYR A 137 1.98 -4.62 20.45
CA TYR A 137 2.77 -4.93 19.28
C TYR A 137 4.29 -4.85 19.53
N ILE A 138 4.72 -4.34 20.68
CA ILE A 138 6.14 -4.27 21.06
C ILE A 138 6.54 -5.56 21.78
N ASP A 139 7.54 -6.25 21.24
CA ASP A 139 8.20 -7.35 21.95
C ASP A 139 9.14 -6.79 23.03
N SER A 140 9.22 -7.50 24.16
CA SER A 140 10.11 -7.16 25.28
C SER A 140 11.60 -7.00 24.89
N LYS A 141 12.02 -7.60 23.80
CA LYS A 141 13.38 -7.47 23.23
C LYS A 141 13.61 -6.12 22.54
N HIS A 142 12.55 -5.43 22.16
CA HIS A 142 12.58 -4.24 21.33
C HIS A 142 12.29 -2.94 22.10
N VAL A 143 12.36 -2.99 23.42
CA VAL A 143 12.14 -1.81 24.28
C VAL A 143 13.36 -0.89 24.24
N SER A 144 13.13 0.42 24.26
CA SER A 144 14.17 1.45 24.46
C SER A 144 13.91 2.23 25.76
N HIS A 145 14.95 2.87 26.27
CA HIS A 145 14.89 3.67 27.52
C HIS A 145 15.06 5.17 27.23
N ASP A 146 14.60 5.63 26.08
CA ASP A 146 14.66 7.04 25.73
C ASP A 146 13.80 7.89 26.66
N ALA A 147 14.20 9.17 26.83
CA ALA A 147 13.42 10.18 27.52
C ALA A 147 13.26 11.40 26.61
N LEU A 148 12.03 11.71 26.24
CA LEU A 148 11.71 12.82 25.33
C LEU A 148 10.31 13.35 25.65
N THR A 149 10.14 14.67 25.50
CA THR A 149 8.81 15.30 25.45
C THR A 149 8.77 16.23 24.24
N THR A 150 7.75 16.06 23.39
CA THR A 150 7.58 16.84 22.17
C THR A 150 6.11 17.21 22.00
N THR A 151 5.83 18.50 21.73
CA THR A 151 4.49 18.98 21.37
C THR A 151 4.41 19.13 19.85
N LEU A 152 3.40 18.51 19.24
CA LEU A 152 3.21 18.45 17.80
C LEU A 152 2.43 19.68 17.31
N GLN A 153 2.85 20.22 16.17
CA GLN A 153 2.12 21.26 15.46
C GLN A 153 0.88 20.67 14.75
N PRO A 154 -0.06 21.51 14.25
CA PRO A 154 -1.31 21.03 13.61
C PRO A 154 -1.14 20.13 12.37
N SER A 155 0.04 20.10 11.73
CA SER A 155 0.35 19.27 10.57
C SER A 155 1.43 18.22 10.86
N GLN A 156 1.69 17.93 12.13
CA GLN A 156 2.80 17.07 12.54
C GLN A 156 2.30 15.80 13.23
N TYR A 157 2.94 14.70 12.88
CA TYR A 157 2.75 13.39 13.50
C TYR A 157 4.03 12.95 14.21
N PHE A 158 3.89 12.18 15.26
CA PHE A 158 5.01 11.50 15.90
C PHE A 158 4.96 10.02 15.53
N VAL A 159 6.01 9.53 14.88
CA VAL A 159 6.06 8.15 14.42
C VAL A 159 7.22 7.39 15.05
N MET A 160 7.00 6.11 15.37
CA MET A 160 8.02 5.24 15.95
C MET A 160 8.03 3.88 15.27
N GLY A 161 9.20 3.23 15.26
CA GLY A 161 9.28 1.82 14.90
C GLY A 161 8.73 0.92 16.00
N ASP A 162 8.22 -0.26 15.65
CA ASP A 162 7.81 -1.27 16.61
C ASP A 162 9.05 -1.87 17.32
N ASN A 163 10.17 -1.97 16.60
CA ASN A 163 11.48 -2.24 17.21
C ASN A 163 12.09 -0.93 17.77
N ARG A 164 11.70 -0.57 18.99
CA ARG A 164 12.12 0.66 19.68
C ARG A 164 13.63 0.77 19.83
N ALA A 165 14.33 -0.33 20.00
CA ALA A 165 15.77 -0.36 20.22
C ALA A 165 16.57 -0.08 18.92
N GLU A 166 16.03 -0.47 17.76
CA GLU A 166 16.74 -0.38 16.47
C GLU A 166 15.95 0.42 15.43
N SER A 167 15.33 1.53 15.84
CA SER A 167 14.56 2.38 14.94
C SER A 167 15.09 3.79 14.89
N SER A 168 15.43 4.26 13.68
CA SER A 168 15.57 5.70 13.41
C SER A 168 14.17 6.26 13.10
N ASP A 169 13.62 7.05 14.02
CA ASP A 169 12.26 7.56 13.97
C ASP A 169 12.18 8.98 14.59
N SER A 170 10.97 9.45 14.91
CA SER A 170 10.74 10.80 15.43
C SER A 170 11.51 11.13 16.72
N ARG A 171 12.01 10.15 17.44
CA ARG A 171 12.90 10.37 18.60
C ARG A 171 14.25 10.94 18.18
N VAL A 172 14.70 10.63 16.95
CA VAL A 172 16.02 11.01 16.42
C VAL A 172 15.93 12.25 15.54
N TRP A 173 14.97 12.30 14.63
CA TRP A 173 14.89 13.35 13.60
C TRP A 173 13.67 14.28 13.76
N GLY A 174 12.90 14.14 14.84
CA GLY A 174 11.77 15.00 15.16
C GLY A 174 10.43 14.56 14.54
N PRO A 175 9.39 15.42 14.67
CA PRO A 175 8.08 15.16 14.11
C PRO A 175 8.09 14.99 12.60
N LEU A 176 7.16 14.20 12.10
CA LEU A 176 6.91 13.96 10.67
C LEU A 176 5.86 14.94 10.16
N GLU A 177 6.19 15.71 9.13
CA GLU A 177 5.22 16.57 8.46
C GLU A 177 4.24 15.73 7.64
N GLU A 178 2.96 16.09 7.69
CA GLU A 178 1.85 15.38 7.02
C GLU A 178 2.07 15.24 5.50
N ASN A 179 2.62 16.25 4.85
CA ASN A 179 2.88 16.26 3.41
C ASN A 179 3.92 15.23 2.94
N LEU A 180 4.68 14.64 3.88
CA LEU A 180 5.64 13.57 3.60
C LEU A 180 4.98 12.18 3.64
N ILE A 181 3.78 12.07 4.20
CA ILE A 181 3.05 10.81 4.30
C ILE A 181 2.58 10.38 2.90
N ILE A 182 2.86 9.13 2.54
CA ILE A 182 2.48 8.53 1.26
C ILE A 182 1.17 7.76 1.39
N GLY A 183 1.07 6.91 2.43
CA GLY A 183 -0.09 6.05 2.61
C GLY A 183 0.13 4.95 3.64
N ARG A 184 -0.81 4.03 3.72
CA ARG A 184 -0.74 2.88 4.64
C ARG A 184 -0.65 1.55 3.89
N PRO A 185 0.09 0.55 4.41
CA PRO A 185 0.09 -0.79 3.83
C PRO A 185 -1.28 -1.44 4.02
N ILE A 186 -1.93 -1.81 2.89
CA ILE A 186 -3.23 -2.48 2.91
C ILE A 186 -3.13 -3.98 2.67
N VAL A 187 -2.08 -4.42 1.97
CA VAL A 187 -1.87 -5.85 1.70
C VAL A 187 -0.40 -6.18 1.81
N ARG A 188 -0.10 -7.28 2.50
CA ARG A 188 1.19 -7.98 2.44
C ARG A 188 1.03 -9.15 1.48
N LEU A 189 1.79 -9.15 0.37
CA LEU A 189 1.73 -10.20 -0.66
C LEU A 189 2.83 -11.26 -0.51
N PHE A 190 3.96 -10.90 0.08
CA PHE A 190 5.08 -11.83 0.26
C PHE A 190 5.68 -11.68 1.67
N PRO A 191 6.13 -12.78 2.29
CA PRO A 191 6.10 -14.17 1.83
C PRO A 191 4.66 -14.72 1.78
N ILE A 192 4.41 -15.68 0.87
CA ILE A 192 3.07 -16.24 0.63
C ILE A 192 2.46 -16.82 1.93
N THR A 193 3.30 -17.30 2.83
CA THR A 193 2.90 -17.83 4.15
C THR A 193 2.41 -16.76 5.14
N LYS A 194 2.63 -15.48 4.84
CA LYS A 194 2.25 -14.33 5.69
C LYS A 194 1.37 -13.32 4.94
N VAL A 195 0.69 -13.75 3.87
CA VAL A 195 -0.30 -12.90 3.17
C VAL A 195 -1.35 -12.43 4.15
N SER A 196 -1.59 -11.12 4.19
CA SER A 196 -2.55 -10.52 5.11
C SER A 196 -3.06 -9.18 4.59
N PHE A 197 -4.31 -8.86 4.94
CA PHE A 197 -4.88 -7.53 4.77
C PHE A 197 -4.60 -6.69 6.01
N LEU A 198 -4.43 -5.37 5.83
CA LEU A 198 -4.12 -4.38 6.87
C LEU A 198 -3.02 -4.87 7.84
N PRO A 199 -1.84 -5.26 7.31
CA PRO A 199 -0.79 -5.80 8.14
C PRO A 199 -0.32 -4.75 9.16
N GLY A 200 -0.17 -5.18 10.42
CA GLY A 200 0.27 -4.32 11.51
C GLY A 200 -0.79 -3.37 12.06
N GLU A 201 -2.06 -3.47 11.62
CA GLU A 201 -3.16 -2.67 12.15
C GLU A 201 -3.34 -2.91 13.64
N TYR A 202 -3.43 -1.82 14.38
CA TYR A 202 -3.73 -1.81 15.81
C TYR A 202 -4.52 -0.55 16.11
N HIS A 203 -5.70 -0.72 16.66
CA HIS A 203 -6.51 0.39 17.19
C HIS A 203 -6.47 0.36 18.71
N GLU A 204 -6.10 1.48 19.30
CA GLU A 204 -6.16 1.63 20.74
C GLU A 204 -7.62 1.55 21.20
N GLN A 205 -7.90 0.62 22.09
CA GLN A 205 -9.18 0.57 22.77
C GLN A 205 -9.17 1.62 23.88
N THR A 206 -9.65 2.81 23.58
CA THR A 206 -9.97 3.82 24.61
C THR A 206 -11.04 3.26 25.52
N LYS A 207 -10.67 2.92 26.75
CA LYS A 207 -11.59 2.63 27.84
C LYS A 207 -11.97 3.89 28.58
#